data_f3d4e68b4b99ed4b2f0dccea9c992434
#
_entry.id   f3d4e68b4b99ed4b2f0dccea9c992434
#
_cell.length_a   1.000
_cell.length_b   1.000
_cell.length_c   1.000
_cell.angle_alpha   90.00
_cell.angle_beta   90.00
_cell.angle_gamma   90.00
#
_symmetry.space_group_name_H-M   'P 1'
#
loop_
_entity.id
_entity.type
_entity.pdbx_description
1 polymer ?
#
loop_
_entity_poly.entity_id
_entity_poly.type
_entity_poly.pdbx_seq_one_letter_code
_entity_poly.pdbx_strand_id
1 'polypeptide(L)'
;MIRPNQTTAVDAGNTITFACVAYGDPNPSISWNRGDTLLSNDSRVTIYEELVTENGVTFVQSILELCSAEEADGGQYSCFADNTLGNDTASFLLAVNAQSEQQYIVVYTSSFSMN
;
A
#
# COMPACT_ATOMS: atom_id res chain seq x y z
N MET A 1 -3.14 15.97 1.93
CA MET A 1 -4.01 15.70 0.77
C MET A 1 -4.75 14.40 0.99
N ILE A 2 -6.05 14.42 0.78
CA ILE A 2 -6.89 13.23 0.91
C ILE A 2 -7.11 12.62 -0.47
N ARG A 3 -6.90 11.34 -0.57
CA ARG A 3 -7.09 10.61 -1.82
C ARG A 3 -8.41 9.86 -1.79
N PRO A 4 -9.14 9.82 -2.89
CA PRO A 4 -10.30 8.94 -2.95
C PRO A 4 -9.85 7.48 -2.89
N ASN A 5 -10.73 6.62 -2.44
CA ASN A 5 -10.45 5.19 -2.41
C ASN A 5 -10.23 4.69 -3.83
N GLN A 6 -9.25 3.82 -3.97
CA GLN A 6 -8.99 3.14 -5.23
C GLN A 6 -9.56 1.74 -5.14
N THR A 7 -10.30 1.35 -6.17
CA THR A 7 -10.88 0.02 -6.24
C THR A 7 -10.12 -0.79 -7.29
N THR A 8 -9.75 -2.00 -6.92
CA THR A 8 -9.05 -2.88 -7.84
C THR A 8 -9.62 -4.29 -7.74
N ALA A 9 -9.63 -4.99 -8.86
CA ALA A 9 -10.07 -6.37 -8.92
C ALA A 9 -8.97 -7.19 -9.57
N VAL A 10 -8.61 -8.30 -8.94
CA VAL A 10 -7.58 -9.19 -9.46
C VAL A 10 -8.08 -10.62 -9.37
N ASP A 11 -7.46 -11.51 -10.10
CA ASP A 11 -7.79 -12.92 -10.05
C ASP A 11 -6.96 -13.60 -8.97
N ALA A 12 -7.53 -14.62 -8.36
CA ALA A 12 -6.83 -15.40 -7.34
C ALA A 12 -5.55 -16.00 -7.91
N GLY A 13 -4.53 -16.08 -7.09
CA GLY A 13 -3.22 -16.58 -7.47
C GLY A 13 -2.24 -15.49 -7.89
N ASN A 14 -2.71 -14.29 -8.18
CA ASN A 14 -1.83 -13.19 -8.59
C ASN A 14 -1.13 -12.56 -7.39
N THR A 15 -0.02 -11.89 -7.67
CA THR A 15 0.69 -11.09 -6.67
C THR A 15 0.27 -9.64 -6.84
N ILE A 16 -0.07 -9.00 -5.72
CA ILE A 16 -0.51 -7.62 -5.71
C ILE A 16 0.51 -6.80 -4.96
N THR A 17 0.85 -5.64 -5.51
CA THR A 17 1.77 -4.71 -4.85
C THR A 17 1.06 -3.37 -4.68
N PHE A 18 0.96 -2.92 -3.44
CA PHE A 18 0.51 -1.56 -3.13
C PHE A 18 1.72 -0.76 -2.71
N ALA A 19 1.80 0.47 -3.17
CA ALA A 19 2.89 1.38 -2.79
C ALA A 19 2.32 2.68 -2.27
N CYS A 20 2.89 3.17 -1.18
CA CYS A 20 2.58 4.49 -0.66
C CYS A 20 3.85 5.30 -0.59
N VAL A 21 3.77 6.54 -1.06
CA VAL A 21 4.89 7.48 -1.07
C VAL A 21 4.49 8.67 -0.22
N ALA A 22 5.33 9.04 0.74
CA ALA A 22 5.04 10.15 1.63
C ALA A 22 6.21 11.12 1.69
N TYR A 23 5.89 12.38 1.45
CA TYR A 23 6.85 13.49 1.54
C TYR A 23 6.60 14.23 2.84
N GLY A 24 7.63 14.61 3.51
CA GLY A 24 7.48 15.40 4.72
C GLY A 24 8.79 15.59 5.42
N ASP A 25 8.84 16.61 6.28
CA ASP A 25 9.98 16.91 7.13
C ASP A 25 9.44 17.20 8.53
N PRO A 26 9.72 16.33 9.53
CA PRO A 26 10.54 15.09 9.45
C PRO A 26 9.96 14.01 8.55
N ASN A 27 10.79 13.06 8.16
CA ASN A 27 10.37 11.97 7.31
C ASN A 27 9.19 11.22 7.93
N PRO A 28 8.10 11.01 7.20
CA PRO A 28 6.94 10.31 7.75
C PRO A 28 7.20 8.83 7.98
N SER A 29 6.43 8.26 8.90
CA SER A 29 6.34 6.81 9.09
C SER A 29 5.11 6.31 8.35
N ILE A 30 5.21 5.17 7.72
CA ILE A 30 4.09 4.59 6.98
C ILE A 30 3.75 3.23 7.60
N SER A 31 2.46 3.01 7.86
CA SER A 31 1.96 1.73 8.33
C SER A 31 0.81 1.28 7.43
N TRP A 32 0.55 -0.01 7.44
CA TRP A 32 -0.48 -0.62 6.60
C TRP A 32 -1.50 -1.33 7.47
N ASN A 33 -2.77 -1.16 7.14
CA ASN A 33 -3.87 -1.84 7.82
C ASN A 33 -4.78 -2.51 6.81
N ARG A 34 -5.42 -3.58 7.25
CA ARG A 34 -6.54 -4.19 6.54
C ARG A 34 -7.74 -4.08 7.47
N GLY A 35 -8.70 -3.24 7.13
CA GLY A 35 -9.76 -2.90 8.07
C GLY A 35 -9.15 -2.32 9.33
N ASP A 36 -9.41 -2.91 10.48
CA ASP A 36 -8.88 -2.47 11.77
C ASP A 36 -7.61 -3.21 12.19
N THR A 37 -7.09 -4.09 11.34
CA THR A 37 -5.94 -4.91 11.67
C THR A 37 -4.65 -4.31 11.12
N LEU A 38 -3.68 -4.09 11.99
CA LEU A 38 -2.35 -3.65 11.57
C LEU A 38 -1.64 -4.82 10.91
N LEU A 39 -1.14 -4.60 9.71
CA LEU A 39 -0.47 -5.63 8.95
C LEU A 39 1.02 -5.69 9.28
N SER A 40 1.58 -6.88 9.20
CA SER A 40 3.01 -7.11 9.37
C SER A 40 3.44 -8.22 8.44
N ASN A 41 4.74 -8.42 8.31
CA ASN A 41 5.28 -9.45 7.44
C ASN A 41 4.85 -10.84 7.89
N ASP A 42 4.47 -11.66 6.93
CA ASP A 42 4.17 -13.07 7.17
C ASP A 42 4.54 -13.88 5.92
N SER A 43 4.04 -15.11 5.82
CA SER A 43 4.43 -16.00 4.72
C SER A 43 3.97 -15.50 3.35
N ARG A 44 2.92 -14.66 3.28
CA ARG A 44 2.39 -14.15 2.02
C ARG A 44 2.45 -12.63 1.91
N VAL A 45 2.65 -11.92 3.02
CA VAL A 45 2.68 -10.47 3.06
C VAL A 45 4.09 -10.00 3.35
N THR A 46 4.62 -9.17 2.47
CA THR A 46 5.92 -8.54 2.67
C THR A 46 5.72 -7.03 2.68
N ILE A 47 6.20 -6.38 3.72
CA ILE A 47 6.14 -4.93 3.86
C ILE A 47 7.58 -4.44 4.03
N TYR A 48 7.98 -3.49 3.20
CA TYR A 48 9.28 -2.86 3.35
C TYR A 48 9.21 -1.40 2.98
N GLU A 49 10.19 -0.66 3.45
CA GLU A 49 10.20 0.79 3.35
C GLU A 49 11.60 1.24 2.99
N GLU A 50 11.70 2.27 2.17
CA GLU A 50 12.99 2.85 1.83
C GLU A 50 12.88 4.36 1.73
N LEU A 51 14.03 5.01 1.94
CA LEU A 51 14.15 6.44 1.81
C LEU A 51 14.74 6.72 0.44
N VAL A 52 14.05 7.50 -0.37
CA VAL A 52 14.43 7.77 -1.76
C VAL A 52 14.68 9.26 -1.93
N THR A 53 15.75 9.62 -2.63
CA THR A 53 16.03 11.02 -2.98
C THR A 53 16.07 11.15 -4.49
N GLU A 54 15.22 12.04 -5.02
CA GLU A 54 15.19 12.34 -6.45
C GLU A 54 15.12 13.84 -6.63
N ASN A 55 15.99 14.38 -7.48
CA ASN A 55 16.03 15.81 -7.78
C ASN A 55 16.11 16.69 -6.52
N GLY A 56 16.86 16.22 -5.53
CA GLY A 56 17.03 16.96 -4.27
C GLY A 56 15.87 16.82 -3.29
N VAL A 57 14.86 16.04 -3.62
CA VAL A 57 13.71 15.83 -2.75
C VAL A 57 13.77 14.42 -2.18
N THR A 58 13.61 14.30 -0.87
CA THR A 58 13.62 13.02 -0.17
C THR A 58 12.20 12.63 0.24
N PHE A 59 11.87 11.39 0.03
CA PHE A 59 10.56 10.85 0.42
C PHE A 59 10.69 9.42 0.90
N VAL A 60 9.67 8.98 1.63
CA VAL A 60 9.58 7.60 2.12
C VAL A 60 8.66 6.83 1.19
N GLN A 61 9.11 5.67 0.76
CA GLN A 61 8.29 4.77 -0.05
C GLN A 61 8.10 3.47 0.72
N SER A 62 6.85 3.09 0.94
CA SER A 62 6.52 1.84 1.60
C SER A 62 5.78 0.95 0.62
N ILE A 63 6.16 -0.31 0.58
CA ILE A 63 5.61 -1.31 -0.34
C ILE A 63 4.97 -2.43 0.47
N LEU A 64 3.75 -2.76 0.13
CA LEU A 64 3.07 -3.95 0.62
C LEU A 64 2.90 -4.91 -0.54
N GLU A 65 3.46 -6.09 -0.43
CA GLU A 65 3.32 -7.13 -1.44
C GLU A 65 2.55 -8.31 -0.88
N LEU A 66 1.47 -8.67 -1.55
CA LEU A 66 0.65 -9.82 -1.18
C LEU A 66 0.79 -10.87 -2.28
N CYS A 67 1.38 -12.00 -1.92
CA CYS A 67 1.60 -13.09 -2.87
C CYS A 67 0.44 -14.06 -2.86
N SER A 68 0.11 -14.60 -4.03
CA SER A 68 -0.90 -15.65 -4.18
C SER A 68 -2.24 -15.26 -3.57
N ALA A 69 -2.78 -14.16 -4.06
CA ALA A 69 -4.03 -13.61 -3.54
C ALA A 69 -5.15 -14.65 -3.52
N GLU A 70 -5.93 -14.64 -2.46
CA GLU A 70 -7.09 -15.50 -2.28
C GLU A 70 -8.34 -14.64 -2.13
N GLU A 71 -9.50 -15.24 -2.39
CA GLU A 71 -10.76 -14.48 -2.28
C GLU A 71 -10.92 -13.87 -0.88
N ALA A 72 -10.46 -14.57 0.16
CA ALA A 72 -10.51 -14.07 1.52
C ALA A 72 -9.63 -12.85 1.77
N ASP A 73 -8.70 -12.56 0.86
CA ASP A 73 -7.84 -11.38 0.98
C ASP A 73 -8.55 -10.10 0.55
N GLY A 74 -9.71 -10.20 -0.05
CA GLY A 74 -10.48 -9.03 -0.44
C GLY A 74 -10.87 -8.17 0.75
N GLY A 75 -10.98 -6.87 0.52
CA GLY A 75 -11.34 -5.94 1.57
C GLY A 75 -10.65 -4.61 1.39
N GLN A 76 -10.74 -3.78 2.40
CA GLN A 76 -10.15 -2.44 2.37
C GLN A 76 -8.78 -2.47 3.02
N TYR A 77 -7.78 -2.08 2.24
CA TYR A 77 -6.41 -1.89 2.72
C TYR A 77 -6.14 -0.41 2.78
N SER A 78 -5.38 0.02 3.75
CA SER A 78 -5.00 1.43 3.85
C SER A 78 -3.56 1.58 4.29
N CYS A 79 -2.92 2.64 3.79
CA CYS A 79 -1.64 3.08 4.31
C CYS A 79 -1.85 4.38 5.06
N PHE A 80 -1.20 4.48 6.20
CA PHE A 80 -1.28 5.65 7.08
C PHE A 80 0.12 6.24 7.18
N ALA A 81 0.26 7.49 6.80
CA ALA A 81 1.53 8.19 6.86
C ALA A 81 1.43 9.28 7.93
N ASP A 82 2.47 9.40 8.76
CA ASP A 82 2.43 10.25 9.94
C ASP A 82 3.80 10.86 10.23
N ASN A 83 3.80 12.15 10.53
CA ASN A 83 4.96 12.82 11.11
C ASN A 83 4.48 13.84 12.14
N THR A 84 5.38 14.65 12.71
CA THR A 84 5.01 15.59 13.77
C THR A 84 4.14 16.74 13.27
N LEU A 85 4.05 16.94 11.95
CA LEU A 85 3.27 18.03 11.34
C LEU A 85 1.87 17.60 10.90
N GLY A 86 1.62 16.30 10.84
CA GLY A 86 0.31 15.82 10.42
C GLY A 86 0.33 14.38 9.96
N ASN A 87 -0.81 13.95 9.44
CA ASN A 87 -0.97 12.58 8.95
C ASN A 87 -1.94 12.56 7.79
N ASP A 88 -1.92 11.47 7.06
CA ASP A 88 -2.86 11.25 5.97
C ASP A 88 -3.02 9.75 5.75
N THR A 89 -4.13 9.38 5.12
CA THR A 89 -4.47 7.98 4.89
C THR A 89 -4.94 7.83 3.45
N ALA A 90 -4.48 6.77 2.78
CA ALA A 90 -5.03 6.36 1.50
C ALA A 90 -5.58 4.97 1.61
N SER A 91 -6.69 4.72 0.95
CA SER A 91 -7.36 3.42 1.00
C SER A 91 -7.39 2.80 -0.37
N PHE A 92 -7.25 1.48 -0.38
CA PHE A 92 -7.34 0.65 -1.57
C PHE A 92 -8.41 -0.41 -1.29
N LEU A 93 -9.38 -0.51 -2.18
CA LEU A 93 -10.40 -1.56 -2.05
C LEU A 93 -10.02 -2.70 -3.00
N LEU A 94 -9.72 -3.85 -2.42
CA LEU A 94 -9.29 -5.03 -3.18
C LEU A 94 -10.45 -6.01 -3.30
N ALA A 95 -10.70 -6.47 -4.50
CA ALA A 95 -11.60 -7.59 -4.76
C ALA A 95 -10.78 -8.69 -5.44
N VAL A 96 -10.89 -9.89 -4.94
CA VAL A 96 -10.18 -11.02 -5.51
C VAL A 96 -11.20 -11.97 -6.13
N ASN A 97 -11.11 -12.15 -7.43
CA ASN A 97 -12.01 -12.99 -8.18
C ASN A 97 -11.56 -14.45 -8.15
N ALA A 98 -12.45 -15.33 -8.56
CA ALA A 98 -12.11 -16.73 -8.68
C ALA A 98 -10.91 -16.90 -9.60
N GLN A 99 -10.21 -18.03 -9.46
CA GLN A 99 -8.98 -18.30 -10.14
C GLN A 99 -9.04 -18.07 -11.64
N SER A 100 -7.98 -17.44 -12.16
CA SER A 100 -7.76 -17.23 -13.59
C SER A 100 -6.60 -18.09 -14.08
N GLU A 101 -6.53 -18.30 -15.39
CA GLU A 101 -5.42 -19.01 -16.01
C GLU A 101 -4.17 -18.13 -16.12
N GLN A 102 -4.34 -16.82 -16.09
CA GLN A 102 -3.24 -15.88 -16.21
C GLN A 102 -2.83 -15.35 -14.86
N GLN A 103 -1.52 -15.26 -14.64
CA GLN A 103 -0.97 -14.66 -13.45
C GLN A 103 -0.11 -13.49 -13.85
N TYR A 104 -0.22 -12.40 -13.09
CA TYR A 104 0.53 -11.18 -13.33
C TYR A 104 0.69 -10.42 -12.03
N ILE A 105 1.60 -9.46 -12.05
CA ILE A 105 1.82 -8.59 -10.90
C ILE A 105 1.09 -7.29 -11.15
N VAL A 106 0.28 -6.88 -10.19
CA VAL A 106 -0.49 -5.63 -10.26
C VAL A 106 0.07 -4.67 -9.23
N VAL A 107 0.36 -3.44 -9.65
CA VAL A 107 0.94 -2.42 -8.78
C VAL A 107 0.02 -1.20 -8.72
N TYR A 108 -0.30 -0.77 -7.51
CA TYR A 108 -1.09 0.43 -7.27
C TYR A 108 -0.33 1.36 -6.35
N THR A 109 -0.32 2.65 -6.65
CA THR A 109 0.48 3.63 -5.92
C THR A 109 -0.35 4.82 -5.50
N SER A 110 -0.14 5.29 -4.28
CA SER A 110 -0.66 6.56 -3.79
C SER A 110 0.47 7.40 -3.25
N SER A 111 0.35 8.71 -3.39
CA SER A 111 1.35 9.66 -2.92
C SER A 111 0.75 10.68 -1.98
N PHE A 112 1.51 11.07 -0.99
CA PHE A 112 1.14 12.09 -0.01
C PHE A 112 2.20 13.15 0.08
N SER A 113 1.81 14.33 0.55
CA SER A 113 2.74 15.39 0.91
C SER A 113 2.33 15.97 2.26
N MET A 114 3.28 15.97 3.21
CA MET A 114 3.05 16.43 4.58
C MET A 114 4.19 17.36 4.98
N ASN A 115 4.05 18.61 4.57
CA ASN A 115 5.04 19.65 4.85
C ASN A 115 4.40 20.85 5.54
#